data_3f514d98f383423feafdd943353de588
#
_entry.id   3f514d98f383423feafdd943353de588
#
_cell.length_a   1.000
_cell.length_b   1.000
_cell.length_c   1.000
_cell.angle_alpha   90.00
_cell.angle_beta   90.00
_cell.angle_gamma   90.00
#
_symmetry.space_group_name_H-M   'P 1'
#
loop_
_entity.id
_entity.type
_entity.pdbx_description
1 polymer ?
#
loop_
_entity_poly.entity_id
_entity_poly.type
_entity_poly.pdbx_seq_one_letter_code
_entity_poly.pdbx_strand_id
1 'polypeptide(L)'
;MKTAWAAVACWLGIGLLPVVERLTAPPWGPDEAVLAFFVRLHQPALDGFFIAATWAGSLYLLMPVTVVMVLCFIRRGQASAAWLLGLSVTGASVLAQGMKLMLERPRPSLYASLTALPADASFPSAHTAQITAFVVAVLSLCGRRNWLAWLGIVLAVAVGLSRIYLQVHYASDVLAGVLLGVFWAGGIRQCQRWLHQRTDGV
;
A
#
# COMPACT_ATOMS: atom_id res chain seq x y z
N MET A 1 7.58 23.39 15.81
CA MET A 1 7.47 21.95 16.13
C MET A 1 6.03 21.45 16.13
N LYS A 2 5.12 22.11 16.81
CA LYS A 2 3.71 21.68 16.90
C LYS A 2 2.96 21.76 15.56
N THR A 3 3.34 22.66 14.64
CA THR A 3 2.62 22.92 13.38
C THR A 3 2.82 21.87 12.29
N ALA A 4 4.00 21.26 12.18
CA ALA A 4 4.24 20.23 11.17
C ALA A 4 3.56 18.89 11.52
N TRP A 5 3.56 18.50 12.77
CA TRP A 5 2.86 17.31 13.27
C TRP A 5 1.34 17.52 13.32
N ALA A 6 0.90 18.73 13.65
CA ALA A 6 -0.52 19.09 13.56
C ALA A 6 -1.02 19.08 12.12
N ALA A 7 -0.20 19.54 11.16
CA ALA A 7 -0.52 19.44 9.74
C ALA A 7 -0.61 17.98 9.27
N VAL A 8 0.36 17.13 9.62
CA VAL A 8 0.33 15.70 9.28
C VAL A 8 -0.85 14.99 9.96
N ALA A 9 -1.12 15.27 11.23
CA ALA A 9 -2.27 14.72 11.97
C ALA A 9 -3.60 15.26 11.43
N CYS A 10 -3.66 16.54 11.03
CA CYS A 10 -4.84 17.14 10.43
C CYS A 10 -5.11 16.59 9.02
N TRP A 11 -4.08 16.38 8.21
CA TRP A 11 -4.19 15.71 6.92
C TRP A 11 -4.62 14.24 7.06
N LEU A 12 -4.14 13.53 8.08
CA LEU A 12 -4.51 12.14 8.36
C LEU A 12 -5.90 12.01 9.03
N GLY A 13 -6.31 12.98 9.86
CA GLY A 13 -7.53 12.87 10.67
C GLY A 13 -8.77 13.48 10.06
N ILE A 14 -8.68 14.65 9.47
CA ILE A 14 -9.87 15.43 9.06
C ILE A 14 -10.24 15.23 7.60
N GLY A 15 -9.24 15.05 6.71
CA GLY A 15 -9.47 14.81 5.28
C GLY A 15 -9.85 13.39 4.92
N LEU A 16 -9.46 12.41 5.73
CA LEU A 16 -9.67 10.98 5.44
C LEU A 16 -11.01 10.45 5.99
N LEU A 17 -11.50 10.95 7.13
CA LEU A 17 -12.72 10.43 7.75
C LEU A 17 -13.96 10.48 6.84
N PRO A 18 -14.31 11.61 6.19
CA PRO A 18 -15.48 11.64 5.29
C PRO A 18 -15.26 10.82 4.00
N VAL A 19 -14.00 10.70 3.55
CA VAL A 19 -13.65 9.84 2.41
C VAL A 19 -13.76 8.38 2.82
N VAL A 20 -13.29 8.03 4.00
CA VAL A 20 -13.39 6.67 4.56
C VAL A 20 -14.86 6.30 4.77
N GLU A 21 -15.69 7.15 5.36
CA GLU A 21 -17.12 6.90 5.52
C GLU A 21 -17.82 6.69 4.18
N ARG A 22 -17.57 7.54 3.19
CA ARG A 22 -18.15 7.38 1.84
C ARG A 22 -17.64 6.13 1.12
N LEU A 23 -16.39 5.73 1.34
CA LEU A 23 -15.81 4.55 0.72
C LEU A 23 -16.22 3.25 1.41
N THR A 24 -16.66 3.30 2.66
CA THR A 24 -17.05 2.11 3.44
C THR A 24 -18.55 1.93 3.58
N ALA A 25 -19.36 2.98 3.32
CA ALA A 25 -20.83 2.90 3.39
C ALA A 25 -21.46 2.41 2.07
N PRO A 26 -22.47 1.54 2.11
CA PRO A 26 -23.29 1.22 0.95
C PRO A 26 -24.14 2.47 0.54
N PRO A 27 -24.57 2.57 -0.76
CA PRO A 27 -24.37 1.58 -1.82
C PRO A 27 -22.99 1.69 -2.50
N TRP A 28 -22.34 0.55 -2.74
CA TRP A 28 -21.01 0.47 -3.39
C TRP A 28 -21.11 0.36 -4.92
N GLY A 29 -22.12 0.96 -5.53
CA GLY A 29 -22.41 0.85 -6.95
C GLY A 29 -21.21 1.04 -7.90
N PRO A 30 -20.36 2.08 -7.74
CA PRO A 30 -19.15 2.22 -8.55
C PRO A 30 -18.15 1.06 -8.37
N ASP A 31 -17.97 0.57 -7.15
CA ASP A 31 -17.10 -0.56 -6.85
C ASP A 31 -17.62 -1.86 -7.47
N GLU A 32 -18.94 -2.09 -7.42
CA GLU A 32 -19.60 -3.25 -8.02
C GLU A 32 -19.51 -3.23 -9.55
N ALA A 33 -19.66 -2.06 -10.18
CA ALA A 33 -19.50 -1.91 -11.62
C ALA A 33 -18.07 -2.24 -12.07
N VAL A 34 -17.05 -1.84 -11.28
CA VAL A 34 -15.66 -2.19 -11.55
C VAL A 34 -15.43 -3.69 -11.40
N LEU A 35 -15.97 -4.33 -10.36
CA LEU A 35 -15.88 -5.78 -10.18
C LEU A 35 -16.52 -6.52 -11.35
N ALA A 36 -17.74 -6.10 -11.78
CA ALA A 36 -18.44 -6.67 -12.93
C ALA A 36 -17.64 -6.53 -14.24
N PHE A 37 -16.94 -5.41 -14.43
CA PHE A 37 -16.05 -5.23 -15.57
C PHE A 37 -14.90 -6.26 -15.55
N PHE A 38 -14.22 -6.43 -14.41
CA PHE A 38 -13.09 -7.33 -14.30
C PHE A 38 -13.46 -8.80 -14.44
N VAL A 39 -14.64 -9.23 -13.98
CA VAL A 39 -15.14 -10.60 -14.19
C VAL A 39 -15.27 -10.95 -15.67
N ARG A 40 -15.67 -9.99 -16.52
CA ARG A 40 -15.77 -10.22 -17.96
C ARG A 40 -14.42 -10.46 -18.65
N LEU A 41 -13.32 -10.09 -18.00
CA LEU A 41 -11.97 -10.28 -18.49
C LEU A 41 -11.35 -11.61 -18.05
N HIS A 42 -12.06 -12.41 -17.25
CA HIS A 42 -11.53 -13.69 -16.76
C HIS A 42 -11.21 -14.63 -17.92
N GLN A 43 -9.95 -15.04 -17.97
CA GLN A 43 -9.45 -16.04 -18.93
C GLN A 43 -8.15 -16.65 -18.36
N PRO A 44 -7.84 -17.92 -18.68
CA PRO A 44 -6.75 -18.67 -18.00
C PRO A 44 -5.40 -17.94 -17.98
N ALA A 45 -5.05 -17.23 -19.06
CA ALA A 45 -3.78 -16.51 -19.14
C ALA A 45 -3.73 -15.31 -18.16
N LEU A 46 -4.80 -14.51 -18.07
CA LEU A 46 -4.90 -13.39 -17.16
C LEU A 46 -5.09 -13.85 -15.72
N ASP A 47 -5.84 -14.92 -15.49
CA ASP A 47 -6.03 -15.53 -14.17
C ASP A 47 -4.67 -15.92 -13.58
N GLY A 48 -3.85 -16.66 -14.34
CA GLY A 48 -2.50 -17.04 -13.95
C GLY A 48 -1.59 -15.83 -13.68
N PHE A 49 -1.64 -14.81 -14.56
CA PHE A 49 -0.87 -13.59 -14.40
C PHE A 49 -1.23 -12.85 -13.10
N PHE A 50 -2.52 -12.61 -12.83
CA PHE A 50 -2.93 -11.86 -11.65
C PHE A 50 -2.78 -12.66 -10.34
N ILE A 51 -2.92 -13.99 -10.38
CA ILE A 51 -2.56 -14.87 -9.25
C ILE A 51 -1.06 -14.75 -8.94
N ALA A 52 -0.19 -14.71 -9.94
CA ALA A 52 1.24 -14.52 -9.73
C ALA A 52 1.57 -13.10 -9.25
N ALA A 53 0.98 -12.07 -9.88
CA ALA A 53 1.25 -10.67 -9.56
C ALA A 53 0.89 -10.32 -8.11
N THR A 54 -0.20 -10.89 -7.57
CA THR A 54 -0.63 -10.59 -6.19
C THR A 54 0.42 -10.97 -5.14
N TRP A 55 1.27 -11.98 -5.40
CA TRP A 55 2.32 -12.40 -4.48
C TRP A 55 3.34 -11.30 -4.21
N ALA A 56 3.60 -10.41 -5.18
CA ALA A 56 4.53 -9.31 -4.99
C ALA A 56 4.06 -8.29 -3.93
N GLY A 57 2.76 -8.22 -3.65
CA GLY A 57 2.21 -7.42 -2.55
C GLY A 57 2.03 -8.20 -1.24
N SER A 58 2.24 -9.51 -1.26
CA SER A 58 2.10 -10.37 -0.07
C SER A 58 3.29 -10.17 0.87
N LEU A 59 3.01 -10.12 2.18
CA LEU A 59 4.07 -10.09 3.20
C LEU A 59 4.96 -11.33 3.16
N TYR A 60 4.47 -12.46 2.68
CA TYR A 60 5.30 -13.67 2.53
C TYR A 60 6.48 -13.46 1.57
N LEU A 61 6.33 -12.62 0.53
CA LEU A 61 7.41 -12.27 -0.38
C LEU A 61 8.05 -10.92 -0.01
N LEU A 62 7.23 -9.91 0.28
CA LEU A 62 7.71 -8.54 0.46
C LEU A 62 8.52 -8.36 1.75
N MET A 63 8.17 -9.09 2.83
CA MET A 63 8.88 -8.97 4.10
C MET A 63 10.31 -9.54 4.03
N PRO A 64 10.56 -10.76 3.52
CA PRO A 64 11.92 -11.25 3.31
C PRO A 64 12.77 -10.33 2.44
N VAL A 65 12.21 -9.80 1.32
CA VAL A 65 12.90 -8.84 0.46
C VAL A 65 13.25 -7.57 1.24
N THR A 66 12.30 -7.03 2.00
CA THR A 66 12.52 -5.84 2.83
C THR A 66 13.63 -6.09 3.86
N VAL A 67 13.59 -7.21 4.57
CA VAL A 67 14.61 -7.58 5.58
C VAL A 67 16.00 -7.67 4.94
N VAL A 68 16.14 -8.36 3.81
CA VAL A 68 17.42 -8.47 3.10
C VAL A 68 17.95 -7.10 2.71
N MET A 69 17.10 -6.22 2.14
CA MET A 69 17.50 -4.87 1.77
C MET A 69 17.90 -4.02 2.98
N VAL A 70 17.14 -4.10 4.08
CA VAL A 70 17.45 -3.41 5.35
C VAL A 70 18.81 -3.85 5.88
N LEU A 71 19.08 -5.16 5.93
CA LEU A 71 20.36 -5.69 6.35
C LEU A 71 21.52 -5.24 5.44
N CYS A 72 21.31 -5.20 4.13
CA CYS A 72 22.28 -4.67 3.18
C CYS A 72 22.58 -3.17 3.45
N PHE A 73 21.56 -2.36 3.72
CA PHE A 73 21.74 -0.95 4.04
C PHE A 73 22.51 -0.77 5.38
N ILE A 74 22.17 -1.55 6.40
CA ILE A 74 22.86 -1.54 7.68
C ILE A 74 24.36 -1.87 7.50
N ARG A 75 24.68 -2.94 6.75
CA ARG A 75 26.07 -3.35 6.47
C ARG A 75 26.86 -2.31 5.68
N ARG A 76 26.18 -1.45 4.92
CA ARG A 76 26.81 -0.33 4.19
C ARG A 76 26.85 0.97 4.98
N GLY A 77 26.51 0.98 6.28
CA GLY A 77 26.43 2.17 7.10
C GLY A 77 25.29 3.13 6.74
N GLN A 78 24.34 2.70 5.94
CA GLN A 78 23.21 3.51 5.45
C GLN A 78 21.97 3.35 6.37
N ALA A 79 22.14 3.65 7.66
CA ALA A 79 21.09 3.47 8.67
C ALA A 79 19.79 4.22 8.32
N SER A 80 19.89 5.44 7.78
CA SER A 80 18.73 6.23 7.36
C SER A 80 17.91 5.54 6.28
N ALA A 81 18.54 4.88 5.29
CA ALA A 81 17.87 4.11 4.24
C ALA A 81 17.21 2.85 4.82
N ALA A 82 17.89 2.17 5.75
CA ALA A 82 17.34 1.00 6.43
C ALA A 82 16.07 1.35 7.22
N TRP A 83 16.07 2.43 7.99
CA TRP A 83 14.91 2.91 8.73
C TRP A 83 13.77 3.32 7.80
N LEU A 84 14.07 4.06 6.72
CA LEU A 84 13.06 4.46 5.76
C LEU A 84 12.32 3.24 5.20
N LEU A 85 13.05 2.25 4.70
CA LEU A 85 12.45 1.08 4.06
C LEU A 85 11.70 0.21 5.09
N GLY A 86 12.34 -0.11 6.21
CA GLY A 86 11.75 -0.95 7.25
C GLY A 86 10.45 -0.36 7.81
N LEU A 87 10.46 0.92 8.22
CA LEU A 87 9.28 1.59 8.76
C LEU A 87 8.20 1.81 7.72
N SER A 88 8.56 2.00 6.43
CA SER A 88 7.56 2.18 5.38
C SER A 88 6.71 0.92 5.21
N VAL A 89 7.32 -0.25 5.12
CA VAL A 89 6.60 -1.51 4.88
C VAL A 89 5.89 -1.99 6.15
N THR A 90 6.59 -2.03 7.29
CA THR A 90 5.99 -2.52 8.55
C THR A 90 4.87 -1.60 9.04
N GLY A 91 5.08 -0.28 8.98
CA GLY A 91 4.07 0.68 9.40
C GLY A 91 2.83 0.68 8.49
N ALA A 92 3.00 0.59 7.17
CA ALA A 92 1.86 0.44 6.26
C ALA A 92 1.06 -0.85 6.55
N SER A 93 1.76 -1.94 6.90
CA SER A 93 1.12 -3.21 7.27
C SER A 93 0.30 -3.08 8.56
N VAL A 94 0.90 -2.49 9.60
CA VAL A 94 0.24 -2.29 10.90
C VAL A 94 -0.96 -1.35 10.76
N LEU A 95 -0.81 -0.25 10.03
CA LEU A 95 -1.90 0.71 9.81
C LEU A 95 -3.04 0.07 9.01
N ALA A 96 -2.73 -0.67 7.94
CA ALA A 96 -3.75 -1.37 7.17
C ALA A 96 -4.52 -2.37 8.03
N GLN A 97 -3.82 -3.13 8.87
CA GLN A 97 -4.45 -4.09 9.77
C GLN A 97 -5.29 -3.40 10.86
N GLY A 98 -4.79 -2.30 11.44
CA GLY A 98 -5.55 -1.50 12.40
C GLY A 98 -6.85 -0.95 11.81
N MET A 99 -6.79 -0.41 10.58
CA MET A 99 -7.99 0.07 9.88
C MET A 99 -8.98 -1.04 9.57
N LYS A 100 -8.52 -2.25 9.24
CA LYS A 100 -9.39 -3.42 9.03
C LYS A 100 -10.18 -3.78 10.29
N LEU A 101 -9.52 -3.77 11.44
CA LEU A 101 -10.16 -4.05 12.73
C LEU A 101 -11.14 -2.97 13.15
N MET A 102 -10.94 -1.71 12.71
CA MET A 102 -11.82 -0.59 13.07
C MET A 102 -13.03 -0.46 12.16
N LEU A 103 -12.89 -0.77 10.88
CA LEU A 103 -13.90 -0.47 9.85
C LEU A 103 -14.71 -1.71 9.43
N GLU A 104 -14.18 -2.90 9.65
CA GLU A 104 -14.83 -4.21 9.43
C GLU A 104 -15.62 -4.33 8.09
N ARG A 105 -15.18 -3.63 7.05
CA ARG A 105 -15.86 -3.64 5.75
C ARG A 105 -15.91 -5.07 5.19
N PRO A 106 -17.09 -5.59 4.80
CA PRO A 106 -17.18 -6.92 4.20
C PRO A 106 -16.47 -6.95 2.84
N ARG A 107 -15.94 -8.13 2.49
CA ARG A 107 -15.33 -8.37 1.17
C ARG A 107 -16.38 -8.50 0.07
N PRO A 108 -15.99 -8.28 -1.21
CA PRO A 108 -16.88 -8.55 -2.33
C PRO A 108 -17.43 -9.98 -2.28
N SER A 109 -18.73 -10.13 -2.51
CA SER A 109 -19.43 -11.42 -2.54
C SER A 109 -20.31 -11.59 -3.77
N LEU A 110 -20.31 -10.61 -4.70
CA LEU A 110 -21.12 -10.64 -5.92
C LEU A 110 -20.66 -11.73 -6.90
N TYR A 111 -19.36 -12.00 -6.93
CA TYR A 111 -18.76 -12.96 -7.85
C TYR A 111 -17.81 -13.88 -7.08
N ALA A 112 -17.63 -15.09 -7.61
CA ALA A 112 -16.69 -16.05 -7.03
C ALA A 112 -15.25 -15.50 -7.10
N SER A 113 -14.55 -15.54 -5.99
CA SER A 113 -13.13 -15.20 -5.93
C SER A 113 -12.29 -16.30 -6.60
N LEU A 114 -11.26 -15.91 -7.37
CA LEU A 114 -10.31 -16.84 -7.98
C LEU A 114 -9.27 -17.37 -6.99
N THR A 115 -9.23 -16.85 -5.77
CA THR A 115 -8.33 -17.29 -4.69
C THR A 115 -9.09 -17.40 -3.38
N ALA A 116 -8.52 -18.10 -2.41
CA ALA A 116 -9.10 -18.16 -1.08
C ALA A 116 -9.28 -16.73 -0.50
N LEU A 117 -10.49 -16.44 -0.01
CA LEU A 117 -10.79 -15.19 0.65
C LEU A 117 -10.12 -15.18 2.03
N PRO A 118 -9.32 -14.16 2.34
CA PRO A 118 -8.84 -13.97 3.70
C PRO A 118 -10.00 -13.75 4.68
N ALA A 119 -9.84 -14.20 5.91
CA ALA A 119 -10.87 -14.06 6.95
C ALA A 119 -11.00 -12.63 7.50
N ASP A 120 -10.07 -11.73 7.19
CA ASP A 120 -10.06 -10.35 7.64
C ASP A 120 -10.91 -9.43 6.76
N ALA A 121 -11.18 -8.21 7.25
CA ALA A 121 -11.96 -7.19 6.55
C ALA A 121 -11.35 -6.73 5.22
N SER A 122 -12.19 -6.16 4.34
CA SER A 122 -11.77 -5.75 3.00
C SER A 122 -10.93 -4.47 3.00
N PHE A 123 -11.33 -3.46 3.76
CA PHE A 123 -10.75 -2.11 3.68
C PHE A 123 -9.69 -1.84 4.76
N PRO A 124 -8.57 -1.22 4.38
CA PRO A 124 -8.04 -1.04 3.03
C PRO A 124 -7.33 -2.30 2.50
N SER A 125 -6.95 -2.31 1.22
CA SER A 125 -6.14 -3.39 0.66
C SER A 125 -4.71 -3.35 1.21
N ALA A 126 -4.38 -4.31 2.10
CA ALA A 126 -3.07 -4.41 2.72
C ALA A 126 -1.95 -4.69 1.69
N HIS A 127 -2.18 -5.61 0.73
CA HIS A 127 -1.22 -5.89 -0.36
C HIS A 127 -0.85 -4.62 -1.12
N THR A 128 -1.86 -3.81 -1.46
CA THR A 128 -1.64 -2.55 -2.18
C THR A 128 -0.90 -1.53 -1.32
N ALA A 129 -1.26 -1.39 -0.04
CA ALA A 129 -0.60 -0.45 0.87
C ALA A 129 0.89 -0.80 1.05
N GLN A 130 1.21 -2.06 1.26
CA GLN A 130 2.56 -2.57 1.50
C GLN A 130 3.47 -2.39 0.29
N ILE A 131 3.03 -2.83 -0.89
CA ILE A 131 3.84 -2.68 -2.10
C ILE A 131 4.01 -1.21 -2.49
N THR A 132 2.97 -0.39 -2.30
CA THR A 132 3.08 1.05 -2.57
C THR A 132 4.06 1.73 -1.62
N ALA A 133 4.01 1.43 -0.32
CA ALA A 133 4.95 1.96 0.67
C ALA A 133 6.40 1.53 0.36
N PHE A 134 6.60 0.26 -0.02
CA PHE A 134 7.90 -0.25 -0.46
C PHE A 134 8.43 0.54 -1.67
N VAL A 135 7.61 0.68 -2.71
CA VAL A 135 7.98 1.39 -3.95
C VAL A 135 8.30 2.86 -3.67
N VAL A 136 7.50 3.55 -2.88
CA VAL A 136 7.74 4.96 -2.52
C VAL A 136 9.05 5.10 -1.72
N ALA A 137 9.35 4.17 -0.81
CA ALA A 137 10.63 4.16 -0.10
C ALA A 137 11.81 3.95 -1.06
N VAL A 138 11.76 2.96 -1.95
CA VAL A 138 12.80 2.69 -2.95
C VAL A 138 12.99 3.87 -3.90
N LEU A 139 11.91 4.47 -4.42
CA LEU A 139 11.96 5.68 -5.25
C LEU A 139 12.64 6.86 -4.52
N SER A 140 12.39 6.98 -3.22
CA SER A 140 13.01 8.01 -2.37
C SER A 140 14.50 7.82 -2.17
N LEU A 141 15.00 6.60 -2.29
CA LEU A 141 16.41 6.23 -2.14
C LEU A 141 17.17 6.26 -3.47
N CYS A 142 16.59 5.70 -4.54
CA CYS A 142 17.27 5.53 -5.82
C CYS A 142 17.05 6.70 -6.80
N GLY A 143 16.09 7.60 -6.50
CA GLY A 143 15.70 8.67 -7.41
C GLY A 143 14.86 8.19 -8.60
N ARG A 144 14.19 9.14 -9.28
CA ARG A 144 13.24 8.86 -10.38
C ARG A 144 13.90 8.39 -11.68
N ARG A 145 15.21 8.54 -11.84
CA ARG A 145 15.94 8.16 -13.06
C ARG A 145 16.27 6.67 -13.13
N ASN A 146 16.03 5.91 -12.07
CA ASN A 146 16.34 4.48 -12.04
C ASN A 146 15.18 3.69 -12.65
N TRP A 147 15.45 2.91 -13.70
CA TRP A 147 14.45 2.04 -14.36
C TRP A 147 13.81 1.01 -13.40
N LEU A 148 14.55 0.55 -12.39
CA LEU A 148 14.03 -0.33 -11.34
C LEU A 148 12.89 0.33 -10.54
N ALA A 149 12.95 1.64 -10.40
CA ALA A 149 11.89 2.39 -9.73
C ALA A 149 10.59 2.39 -10.55
N TRP A 150 10.70 2.52 -11.87
CA TRP A 150 9.55 2.40 -12.78
C TRP A 150 8.99 0.99 -12.80
N LEU A 151 9.85 -0.03 -12.79
CA LEU A 151 9.42 -1.41 -12.65
C LEU A 151 8.62 -1.63 -11.35
N GLY A 152 9.07 -1.02 -10.23
CA GLY A 152 8.36 -1.03 -8.97
C GLY A 152 6.96 -0.42 -9.07
N ILE A 153 6.80 0.71 -9.79
CA ILE A 153 5.49 1.33 -10.01
C ILE A 153 4.58 0.38 -10.80
N VAL A 154 5.07 -0.19 -11.91
CA VAL A 154 4.31 -1.14 -12.73
C VAL A 154 3.87 -2.34 -11.88
N LEU A 155 4.77 -2.85 -11.03
CA LEU A 155 4.47 -3.96 -10.13
C LEU A 155 3.39 -3.57 -9.10
N ALA A 156 3.48 -2.38 -8.49
CA ALA A 156 2.48 -1.91 -7.54
C ALA A 156 1.09 -1.75 -8.19
N VAL A 157 1.05 -1.25 -9.43
CA VAL A 157 -0.19 -1.18 -10.23
C VAL A 157 -0.73 -2.57 -10.51
N ALA A 158 0.13 -3.51 -10.97
CA ALA A 158 -0.27 -4.89 -11.23
C ALA A 158 -0.82 -5.58 -9.97
N VAL A 159 -0.19 -5.37 -8.81
CA VAL A 159 -0.69 -5.87 -7.51
C VAL A 159 -2.06 -5.25 -7.18
N GLY A 160 -2.21 -3.94 -7.31
CA GLY A 160 -3.50 -3.27 -7.06
C GLY A 160 -4.61 -3.82 -7.95
N LEU A 161 -4.36 -3.92 -9.26
CA LEU A 161 -5.31 -4.47 -10.23
C LEU A 161 -5.62 -5.95 -9.95
N SER A 162 -4.62 -6.74 -9.52
CA SER A 162 -4.83 -8.14 -9.17
C SER A 162 -5.87 -8.33 -8.06
N ARG A 163 -5.93 -7.40 -7.09
CA ARG A 163 -6.88 -7.51 -5.96
C ARG A 163 -8.33 -7.34 -6.40
N ILE A 164 -8.55 -6.49 -7.42
CA ILE A 164 -9.88 -6.29 -8.02
C ILE A 164 -10.20 -7.46 -8.96
N TYR A 165 -9.27 -7.82 -9.83
CA TYR A 165 -9.41 -8.91 -10.78
C TYR A 165 -9.75 -10.24 -10.09
N LEU A 166 -9.05 -10.55 -9.00
CA LEU A 166 -9.28 -11.77 -8.21
C LEU A 166 -10.55 -11.73 -7.36
N GLN A 167 -11.34 -10.65 -7.42
CA GLN A 167 -12.60 -10.46 -6.70
C GLN A 167 -12.44 -10.52 -5.16
N VAL A 168 -11.31 -10.08 -4.63
CA VAL A 168 -11.01 -10.11 -3.19
C VAL A 168 -11.09 -8.75 -2.51
N HIS A 169 -11.06 -7.66 -3.28
CA HIS A 169 -11.16 -6.27 -2.83
C HIS A 169 -11.95 -5.42 -3.81
N TYR A 170 -12.60 -4.40 -3.30
CA TYR A 170 -13.19 -3.33 -4.10
C TYR A 170 -12.11 -2.37 -4.65
N ALA A 171 -12.44 -1.64 -5.72
CA ALA A 171 -11.53 -0.63 -6.27
C ALA A 171 -11.19 0.47 -5.27
N SER A 172 -12.16 0.87 -4.45
CA SER A 172 -11.96 1.83 -3.35
C SER A 172 -11.00 1.33 -2.26
N ASP A 173 -10.99 0.02 -1.94
CA ASP A 173 -10.03 -0.57 -1.02
C ASP A 173 -8.59 -0.46 -1.55
N VAL A 174 -8.44 -0.69 -2.86
CA VAL A 174 -7.16 -0.59 -3.56
C VAL A 174 -6.68 0.86 -3.58
N LEU A 175 -7.55 1.81 -3.92
CA LEU A 175 -7.22 3.23 -3.90
C LEU A 175 -6.79 3.69 -2.50
N ALA A 176 -7.54 3.30 -1.46
CA ALA A 176 -7.18 3.59 -0.08
C ALA A 176 -5.82 2.99 0.31
N GLY A 177 -5.53 1.77 -0.15
CA GLY A 177 -4.22 1.14 0.04
C GLY A 177 -3.09 1.94 -0.63
N VAL A 178 -3.29 2.42 -1.87
CA VAL A 178 -2.31 3.30 -2.54
C VAL A 178 -2.08 4.57 -1.73
N LEU A 179 -3.15 5.26 -1.33
CA LEU A 179 -3.06 6.49 -0.55
C LEU A 179 -2.33 6.26 0.78
N LEU A 180 -2.69 5.20 1.51
CA LEU A 180 -2.03 4.82 2.75
C LEU A 180 -0.52 4.62 2.55
N GLY A 181 -0.12 3.84 1.54
CA GLY A 181 1.28 3.58 1.24
C GLY A 181 2.07 4.84 0.87
N VAL A 182 1.49 5.70 0.01
CA VAL A 182 2.10 6.96 -0.42
C VAL A 182 2.29 7.93 0.75
N PHE A 183 1.22 8.18 1.51
CA PHE A 183 1.26 9.15 2.61
C PHE A 183 2.15 8.67 3.75
N TRP A 184 2.08 7.39 4.10
CA TRP A 184 2.91 6.84 5.17
C TRP A 184 4.41 6.89 4.83
N ALA A 185 4.84 6.31 3.71
CA ALA A 185 6.25 6.29 3.32
C ALA A 185 6.78 7.70 2.98
N GLY A 186 5.96 8.53 2.34
CA GLY A 186 6.27 9.93 2.07
C GLY A 186 6.44 10.74 3.34
N GLY A 187 5.58 10.53 4.34
CA GLY A 187 5.68 11.16 5.66
C GLY A 187 6.96 10.79 6.40
N ILE A 188 7.34 9.51 6.42
CA ILE A 188 8.62 9.06 7.00
C ILE A 188 9.79 9.76 6.30
N ARG A 189 9.78 9.79 4.96
CA ARG A 189 10.85 10.46 4.21
C ARG A 189 10.95 11.96 4.53
N GLN A 190 9.82 12.64 4.62
CA GLN A 190 9.79 14.05 4.98
C GLN A 190 10.32 14.30 6.40
N CYS A 191 9.95 13.46 7.35
CA CYS A 191 10.45 13.51 8.72
C CYS A 191 11.98 13.34 8.76
N GLN A 192 12.52 12.37 8.02
CA GLN A 192 13.98 12.18 7.93
C GLN A 192 14.71 13.41 7.38
N ARG A 193 14.19 13.99 6.29
CA ARG A 193 14.79 15.20 5.70
C ARG A 193 14.85 16.35 6.70
N TRP A 194 13.75 16.54 7.42
CA TRP A 194 13.67 17.60 8.43
C TRP A 194 14.64 17.39 9.59
N LEU A 195 14.84 16.14 10.05
CA LEU A 195 15.82 15.81 11.10
C LEU A 195 17.26 16.10 10.63
N HIS A 196 17.63 15.71 9.40
CA HIS A 196 18.97 15.97 8.85
C HIS A 196 19.27 17.47 8.74
N GLN A 197 18.34 18.27 8.27
CA GLN A 197 18.51 19.72 8.16
C GLN A 197 18.81 20.39 9.51
N ARG A 198 18.35 19.80 10.62
CA ARG A 198 18.62 20.32 11.97
C ARG A 198 19.97 19.91 12.51
N THR A 199 20.49 18.76 12.14
CA THR A 199 21.82 18.30 12.56
C THR A 199 22.94 19.00 11.81
N ASP A 200 22.69 19.40 10.55
CA ASP A 200 23.68 20.07 9.69
C ASP A 200 23.73 21.60 9.93
N GLY A 201 22.79 22.16 10.68
CA GLY A 201 22.67 23.59 10.99
C GLY A 201 23.14 23.99 12.39
N VAL A 202 23.78 23.07 13.13
CA VAL A 202 24.42 23.26 14.40
C VAL A 202 25.91 23.00 14.26
#